data_1ba2532272bee75c88a65866d3dece01
#
_entry.id   1ba2532272bee75c88a65866d3dece01
#
_cell.length_a   1.000
_cell.length_b   1.000
_cell.length_c   1.000
_cell.angle_alpha   90.00
_cell.angle_beta   90.00
_cell.angle_gamma   90.00
#
_symmetry.space_group_name_H-M   'P 1'
#
loop_
_entity.id
_entity.type
_entity.pdbx_description
1 polymer ?
#
loop_
_entity_poly.entity_id
_entity_poly.type
_entity_poly.pdbx_seq_one_letter_code
_entity_poly.pdbx_strand_id
1 'polypeptide(L)'
;RCIENEILMYLRRNSKTRMEVSIDEPLNVDWDGNELLLSDILGTDEDVIYRDMETEVEYKLLFRAIAKLSDREQTIVNLRYGLNSCDGKEKTQKEVAQAIGISQSYISRLEKKIIRKLRGTLQQFNQ
;
A
#
# COMPACT_ATOMS: atom_id res chain seq x y z
N ARG A 1 57.83 19.18 -0.41
CA ARG A 1 56.70 19.45 -1.34
C ARG A 1 56.00 18.18 -1.84
N CYS A 2 56.69 17.08 -2.24
CA CYS A 2 55.99 15.86 -2.68
C CYS A 2 55.22 15.21 -1.54
N ILE A 3 55.81 15.06 -0.37
CA ILE A 3 55.14 14.47 0.81
C ILE A 3 53.94 15.30 1.26
N GLU A 4 54.05 16.62 1.27
CA GLU A 4 52.94 17.50 1.62
C GLU A 4 51.77 17.35 0.65
N ASN A 5 52.04 17.24 -0.64
CA ASN A 5 51.02 17.01 -1.65
C ASN A 5 50.33 15.66 -1.50
N GLU A 6 51.09 14.61 -1.20
CA GLU A 6 50.51 13.28 -0.93
C GLU A 6 49.60 13.28 0.31
N ILE A 7 50.03 13.94 1.37
CA ILE A 7 49.19 14.09 2.57
C ILE A 7 47.92 14.86 2.26
N LEU A 8 48.01 15.97 1.51
CA LEU A 8 46.84 16.74 1.10
C LEU A 8 45.90 15.95 0.18
N MET A 9 46.45 15.17 -0.74
CA MET A 9 45.64 14.30 -1.62
C MET A 9 44.96 13.21 -0.80
N TYR A 10 45.63 12.60 0.15
CA TYR A 10 45.07 11.62 1.06
C TYR A 10 43.92 12.22 1.90
N LEU A 11 44.11 13.39 2.51
CA LEU A 11 43.10 14.07 3.29
C LEU A 11 41.89 14.46 2.43
N ARG A 12 42.10 14.94 1.20
CA ARG A 12 41.00 15.26 0.26
C ARG A 12 40.21 14.00 -0.14
N ARG A 13 40.91 12.88 -0.38
CA ARG A 13 40.25 11.61 -0.70
C ARG A 13 39.42 11.11 0.47
N ASN A 14 39.99 11.13 1.68
CA ASN A 14 39.32 10.67 2.89
C ASN A 14 38.26 11.65 3.42
N SER A 15 38.24 12.91 2.97
CA SER A 15 37.21 13.85 3.43
C SER A 15 35.80 13.44 3.03
N LYS A 16 35.63 12.69 1.93
CA LYS A 16 34.34 12.18 1.48
C LYS A 16 33.87 10.98 2.31
N THR A 17 34.82 10.13 2.73
CA THR A 17 34.54 8.91 3.49
C THR A 17 34.55 9.13 5.00
N ARG A 18 34.96 10.30 5.47
CA ARG A 18 35.05 10.64 6.90
C ARG A 18 33.71 10.61 7.64
N MET A 19 32.60 10.77 6.90
CA MET A 19 31.25 10.76 7.44
C MET A 19 30.57 9.39 7.26
N GLU A 20 31.27 8.42 6.66
CA GLU A 20 30.74 7.07 6.52
C GLU A 20 30.79 6.36 7.87
N VAL A 21 29.68 5.77 8.24
CA VAL A 21 29.51 4.97 9.46
C VAL A 21 29.33 3.52 9.01
N SER A 22 29.93 2.57 9.73
CA SER A 22 29.75 1.15 9.42
C SER A 22 28.30 0.76 9.68
N ILE A 23 27.73 -0.05 8.78
CA ILE A 23 26.38 -0.59 8.96
C ILE A 23 26.32 -1.59 10.13
N ASP A 24 27.48 -2.20 10.46
CA ASP A 24 27.64 -3.13 11.59
C ASP A 24 28.08 -2.40 12.87
N GLU A 25 28.05 -1.05 12.90
CA GLU A 25 28.39 -0.31 14.11
C GLU A 25 27.28 -0.45 15.14
N PRO A 26 27.60 -0.87 16.39
CA PRO A 26 26.62 -0.98 17.44
C PRO A 26 26.15 0.40 17.88
N LEU A 27 24.85 0.63 17.79
CA LEU A 27 24.19 1.87 18.27
C LEU A 27 23.99 1.89 19.78
N ASN A 28 23.74 0.72 20.33
CA ASN A 28 23.54 0.55 21.77
C ASN A 28 23.90 -0.88 22.18
N VAL A 29 24.37 -1.03 23.41
CA VAL A 29 24.62 -2.33 24.04
C VAL A 29 23.75 -2.41 25.27
N ASP A 30 22.93 -3.45 25.37
CA ASP A 30 22.04 -3.69 26.48
C ASP A 30 22.80 -4.24 27.70
N TRP A 31 22.18 -4.22 28.88
CA TRP A 31 22.77 -4.72 30.15
C TRP A 31 23.14 -6.21 30.07
N ASP A 32 22.45 -6.97 29.22
CA ASP A 32 22.69 -8.40 28.96
C ASP A 32 23.78 -8.64 27.90
N GLY A 33 24.39 -7.58 27.35
CA GLY A 33 25.45 -7.69 26.34
C GLY A 33 24.93 -7.87 24.91
N ASN A 34 23.63 -7.68 24.66
CA ASN A 34 23.10 -7.69 23.30
C ASN A 34 23.40 -6.36 22.61
N GLU A 35 23.95 -6.42 21.41
CA GLU A 35 24.27 -5.26 20.58
C GLU A 35 23.14 -4.98 19.60
N LEU A 36 22.64 -3.75 19.58
CA LEU A 36 21.73 -3.26 18.55
C LEU A 36 22.57 -2.63 17.44
N LEU A 37 22.58 -3.26 16.27
CA LEU A 37 23.34 -2.78 15.13
C LEU A 37 22.55 -1.77 14.31
N LEU A 38 23.25 -0.91 13.56
CA LEU A 38 22.63 0.01 12.61
C LEU A 38 21.87 -0.75 11.51
N SER A 39 22.35 -1.93 11.11
CA SER A 39 21.68 -2.84 10.16
C SER A 39 20.29 -3.30 10.62
N ASP A 40 20.08 -3.45 11.93
CA ASP A 40 18.78 -3.91 12.46
C ASP A 40 17.69 -2.84 12.36
N ILE A 41 18.10 -1.56 12.34
CA ILE A 41 17.17 -0.41 12.26
C ILE A 41 16.93 0.01 10.81
N LEU A 42 17.94 -0.09 9.94
CA LEU A 42 17.87 0.36 8.55
C LEU A 42 17.30 -0.68 7.58
N GLY A 43 16.81 -1.79 8.08
CA GLY A 43 16.14 -2.81 7.26
C GLY A 43 14.82 -2.31 6.68
N THR A 44 14.43 -2.83 5.53
CA THR A 44 13.04 -2.81 5.07
C THR A 44 12.27 -3.92 5.76
N ASP A 45 11.03 -3.65 6.17
CA ASP A 45 10.14 -4.70 6.69
C ASP A 45 10.13 -5.90 5.74
N GLU A 46 10.29 -7.10 6.26
CA GLU A 46 10.33 -8.35 5.47
C GLU A 46 9.11 -8.51 4.56
N ASP A 47 7.97 -7.94 4.98
CA ASP A 47 6.69 -8.03 4.28
C ASP A 47 6.51 -7.06 3.10
N VAL A 48 7.43 -6.10 2.88
CA VAL A 48 7.24 -5.08 1.83
C VAL A 48 7.11 -5.71 0.44
N ILE A 49 7.92 -6.72 0.14
CA ILE A 49 7.91 -7.40 -1.17
C ILE A 49 6.63 -8.23 -1.35
N TYR A 50 6.17 -8.88 -0.29
CA TYR A 50 4.97 -9.73 -0.33
C TYR A 50 3.68 -8.90 -0.34
N ARG A 51 3.66 -7.74 0.30
CA ARG A 51 2.50 -6.85 0.40
C ARG A 51 1.98 -6.38 -0.96
N ASP A 52 2.87 -6.06 -1.89
CA ASP A 52 2.48 -5.65 -3.25
C ASP A 52 1.85 -6.82 -4.02
N MET A 53 2.39 -8.03 -3.86
CA MET A 53 1.84 -9.25 -4.47
C MET A 53 0.48 -9.61 -3.88
N GLU A 54 0.33 -9.54 -2.56
CA GLU A 54 -0.95 -9.78 -1.87
C GLU A 54 -2.02 -8.79 -2.33
N THR A 55 -1.66 -7.50 -2.40
CA THR A 55 -2.55 -6.44 -2.88
C THR A 55 -3.02 -6.72 -4.31
N GLU A 56 -2.14 -7.16 -5.20
CA GLU A 56 -2.51 -7.49 -6.58
C GLU A 56 -3.49 -8.69 -6.64
N VAL A 57 -3.26 -9.71 -5.82
CA VAL A 57 -4.17 -10.87 -5.72
C VAL A 57 -5.53 -10.44 -5.17
N GLU A 58 -5.57 -9.63 -4.12
CA GLU A 58 -6.80 -9.10 -3.53
C GLU A 58 -7.60 -8.29 -4.54
N TYR A 59 -6.96 -7.42 -5.34
CA TYR A 59 -7.60 -6.68 -6.42
C TYR A 59 -8.22 -7.62 -7.45
N LYS A 60 -7.50 -8.64 -7.90
CA LYS A 60 -8.03 -9.64 -8.87
C LYS A 60 -9.24 -10.37 -8.31
N LEU A 61 -9.22 -10.75 -7.02
CA LEU A 61 -10.34 -11.40 -6.35
C LEU A 61 -11.55 -10.46 -6.22
N LEU A 62 -11.32 -9.19 -5.87
CA LEU A 62 -12.36 -8.17 -5.79
C LEU A 62 -13.06 -7.97 -7.14
N PHE A 63 -12.31 -7.80 -8.23
CA PHE A 63 -12.90 -7.64 -9.56
C PHE A 63 -13.68 -8.88 -10.00
N ARG A 64 -13.21 -10.08 -9.69
CA ARG A 64 -13.96 -11.34 -9.93
C ARG A 64 -15.26 -11.38 -9.12
N ALA A 65 -15.24 -10.91 -7.87
CA ALA A 65 -16.44 -10.84 -7.05
C ALA A 65 -17.46 -9.83 -7.59
N ILE A 66 -16.99 -8.67 -8.06
CA ILE A 66 -17.83 -7.64 -8.70
C ILE A 66 -18.45 -8.18 -9.99
N ALA A 67 -17.71 -8.93 -10.80
CA ALA A 67 -18.23 -9.55 -12.03
C ALA A 67 -19.37 -10.55 -11.79
N LYS A 68 -19.49 -11.13 -10.59
CA LYS A 68 -20.60 -12.01 -10.20
C LYS A 68 -21.87 -11.26 -9.76
N LEU A 69 -21.83 -9.93 -9.65
CA LEU A 69 -22.98 -9.10 -9.34
C LEU A 69 -23.87 -8.93 -10.59
N SER A 70 -25.14 -8.61 -10.38
CA SER A 70 -26.02 -8.21 -11.49
C SER A 70 -25.60 -6.87 -12.09
N ASP A 71 -25.93 -6.62 -13.36
CA ASP A 71 -25.55 -5.40 -14.10
C ASP A 71 -25.93 -4.11 -13.35
N ARG A 72 -27.11 -4.11 -12.72
CA ARG A 72 -27.57 -2.98 -11.90
C ARG A 72 -26.71 -2.80 -10.64
N GLU A 73 -26.36 -3.89 -9.96
CA GLU A 73 -25.50 -3.85 -8.79
C GLU A 73 -24.09 -3.38 -9.15
N GLN A 74 -23.55 -3.87 -10.28
CA GLN A 74 -22.24 -3.42 -10.81
C GLN A 74 -22.24 -1.92 -11.12
N THR A 75 -23.29 -1.43 -11.79
CA THR A 75 -23.43 -0.01 -12.12
C THR A 75 -23.41 0.85 -10.85
N ILE A 76 -24.11 0.43 -9.79
CA ILE A 76 -24.14 1.15 -8.51
C ILE A 76 -22.74 1.18 -7.88
N VAL A 77 -22.04 0.04 -7.85
CA VAL A 77 -20.67 -0.05 -7.29
C VAL A 77 -19.72 0.81 -8.10
N ASN A 78 -19.76 0.72 -9.43
CA ASN A 78 -18.89 1.48 -10.31
C ASN A 78 -19.08 2.99 -10.15
N LEU A 79 -20.34 3.47 -10.08
CA LEU A 79 -20.64 4.87 -9.87
C LEU A 79 -20.28 5.35 -8.46
N ARG A 80 -20.50 4.50 -7.45
CA ARG A 80 -20.25 4.85 -6.04
C ARG A 80 -18.77 4.96 -5.71
N TYR A 81 -17.98 4.01 -6.21
CA TYR A 81 -16.55 3.89 -5.91
C TYR A 81 -15.63 4.33 -7.07
N GLY A 82 -16.19 4.81 -8.19
CA GLY A 82 -15.42 5.30 -9.32
C GLY A 82 -14.59 4.24 -10.06
N LEU A 83 -14.89 2.95 -9.90
CA LEU A 83 -14.01 1.85 -10.36
C LEU A 83 -13.80 1.82 -11.89
N ASN A 84 -14.78 2.24 -12.69
CA ASN A 84 -14.74 2.28 -14.16
C ASN A 84 -15.00 3.67 -14.73
N SER A 85 -14.87 4.72 -13.92
CA SER A 85 -15.04 6.10 -14.38
C SER A 85 -13.76 6.63 -14.97
N CYS A 86 -13.79 7.29 -16.11
CA CYS A 86 -12.64 7.97 -16.70
C CYS A 86 -11.99 8.97 -15.74
N ASP A 87 -12.78 9.56 -14.85
CA ASP A 87 -12.34 10.54 -13.85
C ASP A 87 -11.95 9.91 -12.50
N GLY A 88 -12.16 8.61 -12.30
CA GLY A 88 -11.88 7.90 -11.04
C GLY A 88 -12.58 8.49 -9.80
N LYS A 89 -13.60 9.36 -10.00
CA LYS A 89 -14.26 10.06 -8.90
C LYS A 89 -15.41 9.26 -8.32
N GLU A 90 -15.39 9.14 -7.00
CA GLU A 90 -16.49 8.57 -6.23
C GLU A 90 -17.71 9.52 -6.25
N LYS A 91 -18.90 8.95 -6.42
CA LYS A 91 -20.16 9.69 -6.33
C LYS A 91 -20.85 9.44 -5.00
N THR A 92 -21.51 10.47 -4.48
CA THR A 92 -22.34 10.35 -3.27
C THR A 92 -23.59 9.51 -3.53
N GLN A 93 -24.18 8.92 -2.49
CA GLN A 93 -25.43 8.16 -2.63
C GLN A 93 -26.56 8.97 -3.31
N LYS A 94 -26.59 10.29 -3.07
CA LYS A 94 -27.57 11.20 -3.66
C LYS A 94 -27.34 11.34 -5.17
N GLU A 95 -26.11 11.50 -5.62
CA GLU A 95 -25.75 11.61 -7.04
C GLU A 95 -25.99 10.29 -7.77
N VAL A 96 -25.67 9.15 -7.15
CA VAL A 96 -25.96 7.83 -7.71
C VAL A 96 -27.48 7.62 -7.83
N ALA A 97 -28.26 8.02 -6.81
CA ALA A 97 -29.69 7.96 -6.83
C ALA A 97 -30.31 8.80 -7.97
N GLN A 98 -29.77 10.00 -8.20
CA GLN A 98 -30.18 10.88 -9.30
C GLN A 98 -29.79 10.27 -10.67
N ALA A 99 -28.57 9.71 -10.81
CA ALA A 99 -28.11 9.11 -12.06
C ALA A 99 -28.93 7.89 -12.49
N ILE A 100 -29.42 7.09 -11.51
CA ILE A 100 -30.19 5.85 -11.78
C ILE A 100 -31.69 6.09 -11.76
N GLY A 101 -32.15 7.25 -11.23
CA GLY A 101 -33.59 7.61 -11.15
C GLY A 101 -34.35 6.92 -10.01
N ILE A 102 -33.67 6.62 -8.88
CA ILE A 102 -34.28 5.98 -7.71
C ILE A 102 -34.03 6.80 -6.43
N SER A 103 -34.74 6.47 -5.35
CA SER A 103 -34.58 7.19 -4.09
C SER A 103 -33.24 6.88 -3.40
N GLN A 104 -32.67 7.89 -2.71
CA GLN A 104 -31.44 7.74 -1.93
C GLN A 104 -31.56 6.65 -0.86
N SER A 105 -32.74 6.56 -0.19
CA SER A 105 -33.01 5.54 0.83
C SER A 105 -32.92 4.12 0.25
N TYR A 106 -33.34 3.94 -1.00
CA TYR A 106 -33.26 2.67 -1.69
C TYR A 106 -31.82 2.33 -2.08
N ILE A 107 -31.04 3.31 -2.57
CA ILE A 107 -29.58 3.14 -2.82
C ILE A 107 -28.85 2.70 -1.55
N SER A 108 -29.12 3.35 -0.41
CA SER A 108 -28.47 2.98 0.87
C SER A 108 -28.74 1.53 1.28
N ARG A 109 -29.97 1.05 1.07
CA ARG A 109 -30.32 -0.36 1.34
C ARG A 109 -29.64 -1.32 0.36
N LEU A 110 -29.61 -0.97 -0.92
CA LEU A 110 -28.93 -1.75 -1.96
C LEU A 110 -27.43 -1.83 -1.71
N GLU A 111 -26.78 -0.74 -1.40
CA GLU A 111 -25.34 -0.69 -1.09
C GLU A 111 -25.01 -1.66 0.05
N LYS A 112 -25.74 -1.63 1.15
CA LYS A 112 -25.56 -2.58 2.26
C LYS A 112 -25.74 -4.05 1.84
N LYS A 113 -26.71 -4.32 0.96
CA LYS A 113 -26.96 -5.67 0.42
C LYS A 113 -25.83 -6.12 -0.49
N ILE A 114 -25.36 -5.25 -1.37
CA ILE A 114 -24.24 -5.52 -2.29
C ILE A 114 -22.95 -5.82 -1.52
N ILE A 115 -22.61 -4.97 -0.53
CA ILE A 115 -21.41 -5.17 0.30
C ILE A 115 -21.47 -6.51 1.04
N ARG A 116 -22.64 -6.88 1.58
CA ARG A 116 -22.81 -8.18 2.24
C ARG A 116 -22.62 -9.34 1.27
N LYS A 117 -23.14 -9.23 0.04
CA LYS A 117 -22.98 -10.23 -1.01
C LYS A 117 -21.52 -10.36 -1.45
N LEU A 118 -20.81 -9.23 -1.66
CA LEU A 118 -19.39 -9.20 -1.98
C LEU A 118 -18.56 -9.86 -0.88
N ARG A 119 -18.82 -9.52 0.39
CA ARG A 119 -18.11 -10.12 1.53
C ARG A 119 -18.28 -11.65 1.57
N GLY A 120 -19.49 -12.15 1.35
CA GLY A 120 -19.75 -13.58 1.29
C GLY A 120 -19.01 -14.27 0.12
N THR A 121 -18.96 -13.61 -1.05
CA THR A 121 -18.24 -14.14 -2.22
C THR A 121 -16.74 -14.15 -1.99
N LEU A 122 -16.16 -13.11 -1.39
CA LEU A 122 -14.73 -13.05 -1.07
C LEU A 122 -14.33 -14.10 -0.02
N GLN A 123 -15.16 -14.35 0.98
CA GLN A 123 -14.91 -15.42 1.94
C GLN A 123 -14.86 -16.81 1.30
N GLN A 124 -15.64 -17.05 0.25
CA GLN A 124 -15.58 -18.31 -0.51
C GLN A 124 -14.31 -18.48 -1.34
N PHE A 125 -13.66 -17.39 -1.73
CA PHE A 125 -12.40 -17.46 -2.47
C PHE A 125 -11.17 -17.69 -1.57
N ASN A 126 -11.30 -17.40 -0.26
CA ASN A 126 -10.24 -17.60 0.74
C ASN A 126 -10.28 -18.99 1.42
N GLN A 127 -11.21 -19.85 1.03
CA GLN A 127 -11.28 -21.26 1.41
C GLN A 127 -10.69 -22.14 0.33
#